data_c93706ad5b0701bd53725397540111ed
#
_entry.id   c93706ad5b0701bd53725397540111ed
#
_cell.length_a   1.000
_cell.length_b   1.000
_cell.length_c   1.000
_cell.angle_alpha   90.00
_cell.angle_beta   90.00
_cell.angle_gamma   90.00
#
_symmetry.space_group_name_H-M   'P 1'
#
loop_
_entity.id
_entity.type
_entity.pdbx_description
1 polymer ?
#
loop_
_entity_poly.entity_id
_entity_poly.type
_entity_poly.pdbx_seq_one_letter_code
_entity_poly.pdbx_strand_id
1 'polypeptide(L)'
;MNTIFIVLPILTLLMFDLGLALRPSDFRLIIERPYAVIAGLTGQIIFLPLIALLVGNLFNVEPVFFLGIMLIACSPGGSSSNVFSMLAGGDVALSVSLTAFSSVITLFTGPFIMDAMASYMGSAINVHLPVGNLLVQNIVLMAVPIIIGLCVSVYRPNAAKRMHGVLKRLAFPLLILLASVFFIQNRETIVEEFPKLGMSITVLILLSMLSGILLSWVMRLSHKEQRTIVIEIGMQNAAQAITIASSPFVFNNDIMAIPAIVYALMMNVVLLTYVGIIHYRFNKKNIKGKAVLLWIQYFCLSLRKRTKN
;
A
#
# COMPACT_ATOMS: atom_id res chain seq x y z
N MET A 1 -24.71 -15.80 -1.22
CA MET A 1 -24.96 -14.34 -1.11
C MET A 1 -23.98 -13.68 -2.08
N ASN A 2 -24.44 -12.88 -3.04
CA ASN A 2 -23.52 -12.29 -4.02
C ASN A 2 -22.60 -11.31 -3.29
N THR A 3 -21.36 -11.71 -3.08
CA THR A 3 -20.29 -10.99 -2.38
C THR A 3 -20.11 -9.57 -2.93
N ILE A 4 -20.45 -9.37 -4.19
CA ILE A 4 -20.33 -8.10 -4.89
C ILE A 4 -21.13 -6.97 -4.24
N PHE A 5 -22.31 -7.26 -3.66
CA PHE A 5 -23.14 -6.26 -2.97
C PHE A 5 -22.49 -5.75 -1.66
N ILE A 6 -21.49 -6.47 -1.15
CA ILE A 6 -20.71 -6.05 0.01
C ILE A 6 -19.42 -5.34 -0.45
N VAL A 7 -18.77 -5.91 -1.46
CA VAL A 7 -17.44 -5.47 -1.93
C VAL A 7 -17.50 -4.10 -2.59
N LEU A 8 -18.43 -3.90 -3.54
CA LEU A 8 -18.52 -2.65 -4.29
C LEU A 8 -18.81 -1.42 -3.40
N PRO A 9 -19.78 -1.44 -2.48
CA PRO A 9 -20.01 -0.32 -1.57
C PRO A 9 -18.81 -0.01 -0.68
N ILE A 10 -18.14 -1.06 -0.16
CA ILE A 10 -16.96 -0.88 0.70
C ILE A 10 -15.84 -0.20 -0.09
N LEU A 11 -15.51 -0.69 -1.28
CA LEU A 11 -14.48 -0.07 -2.11
C LEU A 11 -14.83 1.38 -2.45
N THR A 12 -16.07 1.62 -2.90
CA THR A 12 -16.54 2.98 -3.25
C THR A 12 -16.41 3.94 -2.06
N LEU A 13 -16.77 3.50 -0.86
CA LEU A 13 -16.62 4.30 0.36
C LEU A 13 -15.16 4.59 0.70
N LEU A 14 -14.27 3.60 0.55
CA LEU A 14 -12.84 3.77 0.80
C LEU A 14 -12.20 4.72 -0.23
N MET A 15 -12.59 4.64 -1.50
CA MET A 15 -12.12 5.54 -2.54
C MET A 15 -12.65 6.96 -2.35
N PHE A 16 -13.91 7.10 -1.93
CA PHE A 16 -14.48 8.39 -1.57
C PHE A 16 -13.76 9.01 -0.37
N ASP A 17 -13.44 8.22 0.66
CA ASP A 17 -12.67 8.65 1.83
C ASP A 17 -11.26 9.13 1.44
N LEU A 18 -10.60 8.43 0.53
CA LEU A 18 -9.34 8.87 -0.06
C LEU A 18 -9.50 10.25 -0.70
N GLY A 19 -10.55 10.45 -1.51
CA GLY A 19 -10.84 11.74 -2.13
C GLY A 19 -11.09 12.87 -1.11
N LEU A 20 -11.80 12.58 0.00
CA LEU A 20 -12.02 13.54 1.10
C LEU A 20 -10.71 13.95 1.80
N ALA A 21 -9.74 13.04 1.87
CA ALA A 21 -8.44 13.29 2.48
C ALA A 21 -7.52 14.16 1.60
N LEU A 22 -7.72 14.12 0.27
CA LEU A 22 -6.89 14.83 -0.69
C LEU A 22 -7.12 16.35 -0.66
N ARG A 23 -6.04 17.09 -0.89
CA ARG A 23 -6.04 18.55 -1.07
C ARG A 23 -5.30 18.90 -2.36
N PRO A 24 -5.69 19.97 -3.06
CA PRO A 24 -4.94 20.46 -4.23
C PRO A 24 -3.47 20.74 -3.93
N SER A 25 -3.14 21.12 -2.69
CA SER A 25 -1.75 21.33 -2.24
C SER A 25 -0.91 20.05 -2.28
N ASP A 26 -1.52 18.87 -2.15
CA ASP A 26 -0.78 17.60 -2.13
C ASP A 26 -0.17 17.30 -3.50
N PHE A 27 -0.80 17.80 -4.57
CA PHE A 27 -0.29 17.69 -5.94
C PHE A 27 0.94 18.61 -6.18
N ARG A 28 1.14 19.62 -5.36
CA ARG A 28 2.30 20.52 -5.45
C ARG A 28 3.62 19.83 -5.07
N LEU A 29 3.54 18.74 -4.29
CA LEU A 29 4.71 17.94 -3.89
C LEU A 29 5.49 17.37 -5.07
N ILE A 30 4.86 17.13 -6.24
CA ILE A 30 5.58 16.76 -7.48
C ILE A 30 6.65 17.80 -7.84
N ILE A 31 6.30 19.08 -7.69
CA ILE A 31 7.18 20.19 -8.07
C ILE A 31 8.19 20.47 -6.95
N GLU A 32 7.77 20.38 -5.70
CA GLU A 32 8.61 20.70 -4.53
C GLU A 32 9.61 19.59 -4.20
N ARG A 33 9.23 18.30 -4.42
CA ARG A 33 10.05 17.13 -4.07
C ARG A 33 10.01 16.05 -5.17
N PRO A 34 10.43 16.39 -6.40
CA PRO A 34 10.28 15.50 -7.56
C PRO A 34 10.98 14.16 -7.36
N TYR A 35 12.17 14.14 -6.78
CA TYR A 35 12.93 12.90 -6.59
C TYR A 35 12.21 11.90 -5.65
N ALA A 36 11.59 12.38 -4.58
CA ALA A 36 10.85 11.53 -3.66
C ALA A 36 9.58 10.94 -4.31
N VAL A 37 8.86 11.78 -5.08
CA VAL A 37 7.67 11.33 -5.81
C VAL A 37 8.04 10.35 -6.91
N ILE A 38 9.09 10.63 -7.70
CA ILE A 38 9.58 9.72 -8.76
C ILE A 38 10.02 8.38 -8.15
N ALA A 39 10.78 8.39 -7.04
CA ALA A 39 11.21 7.17 -6.38
C ALA A 39 10.02 6.30 -5.94
N GLY A 40 9.03 6.91 -5.28
CA GLY A 40 7.84 6.20 -4.82
C GLY A 40 7.03 5.62 -5.98
N LEU A 41 6.72 6.43 -7.00
CA LEU A 41 5.95 6.00 -8.16
C LEU A 41 6.67 4.96 -9.00
N THR A 42 7.98 5.12 -9.24
CA THR A 42 8.79 4.11 -9.95
C THR A 42 8.78 2.78 -9.20
N GLY A 43 8.92 2.82 -7.86
CA GLY A 43 8.83 1.63 -7.01
C GLY A 43 7.48 0.92 -7.12
N GLN A 44 6.38 1.67 -7.08
CA GLN A 44 5.03 1.08 -7.14
C GLN A 44 4.62 0.63 -8.55
N ILE A 45 4.91 1.42 -9.58
CA ILE A 45 4.34 1.20 -10.91
C ILE A 45 5.24 0.31 -11.77
N ILE A 46 6.56 0.33 -11.53
CA ILE A 46 7.52 -0.42 -12.33
C ILE A 46 8.11 -1.59 -11.53
N PHE A 47 8.77 -1.29 -10.40
CA PHE A 47 9.48 -2.33 -9.65
C PHE A 47 8.54 -3.37 -9.03
N LEU A 48 7.42 -2.95 -8.47
CA LEU A 48 6.49 -3.88 -7.82
C LEU A 48 5.90 -4.90 -8.80
N PRO A 49 5.36 -4.54 -9.99
CA PRO A 49 4.94 -5.53 -10.98
C PRO A 49 6.07 -6.43 -11.49
N LEU A 50 7.28 -5.89 -11.69
CA LEU A 50 8.44 -6.70 -12.09
C LEU A 50 8.85 -7.70 -11.00
N ILE A 51 8.83 -7.29 -9.73
CA ILE A 51 9.09 -8.18 -8.59
C ILE A 51 7.99 -9.23 -8.47
N ALA A 52 6.73 -8.85 -8.69
CA ALA A 52 5.61 -9.78 -8.71
C ALA A 52 5.77 -10.85 -9.80
N LEU A 53 6.18 -10.43 -11.00
CA LEU A 53 6.53 -11.33 -12.10
C LEU A 53 7.66 -12.29 -11.71
N LEU A 54 8.72 -11.77 -11.13
CA LEU A 54 9.87 -12.55 -10.66
C LEU A 54 9.44 -13.58 -9.60
N VAL A 55 8.71 -13.15 -8.58
CA VAL A 55 8.27 -13.99 -7.46
C VAL A 55 7.29 -15.06 -7.94
N GLY A 56 6.32 -14.71 -8.80
CA GLY A 56 5.36 -15.66 -9.35
C GLY A 56 6.06 -16.82 -10.11
N ASN A 57 7.07 -16.49 -10.91
CA ASN A 57 7.87 -17.49 -11.62
C ASN A 57 8.78 -18.29 -10.66
N LEU A 58 9.47 -17.64 -9.72
CA LEU A 58 10.39 -18.28 -8.79
C LEU A 58 9.70 -19.33 -7.91
N PHE A 59 8.48 -19.03 -7.46
CA PHE A 59 7.70 -19.93 -6.62
C PHE A 59 6.81 -20.89 -7.41
N ASN A 60 6.85 -20.85 -8.74
CA ASN A 60 5.95 -21.63 -9.62
C ASN A 60 4.49 -21.51 -9.15
N VAL A 61 4.04 -20.26 -8.99
CA VAL A 61 2.67 -19.99 -8.54
C VAL A 61 1.69 -20.38 -9.64
N GLU A 62 0.59 -21.02 -9.25
CA GLU A 62 -0.44 -21.40 -10.23
C GLU A 62 -0.98 -20.17 -10.99
N PRO A 63 -1.33 -20.33 -12.27
CA PRO A 63 -1.69 -19.24 -13.15
C PRO A 63 -2.77 -18.30 -12.58
N VAL A 64 -3.84 -18.83 -11.96
CA VAL A 64 -4.92 -18.02 -11.38
C VAL A 64 -4.46 -17.18 -10.19
N PHE A 65 -3.65 -17.75 -9.31
CA PHE A 65 -3.06 -17.03 -8.18
C PHE A 65 -1.98 -16.05 -8.65
N PHE A 66 -1.24 -16.39 -9.69
CA PHE A 66 -0.24 -15.50 -10.26
C PHE A 66 -0.90 -14.22 -10.83
N LEU A 67 -2.02 -14.36 -11.54
CA LEU A 67 -2.81 -13.19 -11.94
C LEU A 67 -3.30 -12.37 -10.74
N GLY A 68 -3.71 -13.01 -9.65
CA GLY A 68 -4.08 -12.34 -8.42
C GLY A 68 -2.92 -11.57 -7.78
N ILE A 69 -1.70 -12.14 -7.79
CA ILE A 69 -0.47 -11.46 -7.35
C ILE A 69 -0.15 -10.26 -8.26
N MET A 70 -0.29 -10.42 -9.56
CA MET A 70 -0.10 -9.32 -10.51
C MET A 70 -1.15 -8.22 -10.33
N LEU A 71 -2.40 -8.60 -10.07
CA LEU A 71 -3.49 -7.65 -9.85
C LEU A 71 -3.24 -6.78 -8.62
N ILE A 72 -2.77 -7.37 -7.49
CA ILE A 72 -2.39 -6.59 -6.31
C ILE A 72 -1.16 -5.71 -6.59
N ALA A 73 -0.18 -6.19 -7.34
CA ALA A 73 1.00 -5.41 -7.70
C ALA A 73 0.70 -4.25 -8.66
N CYS A 74 -0.37 -4.35 -9.45
CA CYS A 74 -0.88 -3.30 -10.32
C CYS A 74 -1.91 -2.38 -9.64
N SER A 75 -2.26 -2.65 -8.38
CA SER A 75 -3.13 -1.80 -7.58
C SER A 75 -2.36 -0.59 -7.03
N PRO A 76 -3.02 0.54 -6.74
CA PRO A 76 -2.36 1.69 -6.11
C PRO A 76 -2.00 1.42 -4.65
N GLY A 77 -1.27 2.35 -4.03
CA GLY A 77 -1.02 2.34 -2.60
C GLY A 77 -2.31 2.29 -1.77
N GLY A 78 -2.27 1.58 -0.67
CA GLY A 78 -3.41 1.51 0.26
C GLY A 78 -3.52 2.75 1.13
N SER A 79 -4.71 3.30 1.37
CA SER A 79 -4.92 4.48 2.22
C SER A 79 -4.39 4.31 3.66
N SER A 80 -4.26 3.08 4.13
CA SER A 80 -3.66 2.76 5.43
C SER A 80 -2.16 3.09 5.50
N SER A 81 -1.45 3.20 4.37
CA SER A 81 -0.02 3.56 4.31
C SER A 81 0.27 4.89 5.02
N ASN A 82 -0.68 5.84 4.96
CA ASN A 82 -0.58 7.13 5.63
C ASN A 82 -0.42 6.97 7.16
N VAL A 83 -1.15 6.02 7.75
CA VAL A 83 -1.07 5.72 9.19
C VAL A 83 0.26 5.04 9.53
N PHE A 84 0.68 4.08 8.71
CA PHE A 84 1.98 3.40 8.90
C PHE A 84 3.16 4.37 8.71
N SER A 85 3.08 5.28 7.72
CA SER A 85 4.07 6.34 7.51
C SER A 85 4.15 7.27 8.72
N MET A 86 3.03 7.66 9.30
CA MET A 86 2.99 8.44 10.53
C MET A 86 3.62 7.67 11.70
N LEU A 87 3.26 6.41 11.90
CA LEU A 87 3.81 5.55 12.95
C LEU A 87 5.32 5.36 12.79
N ALA A 88 5.83 5.21 11.58
CA ALA A 88 7.25 5.08 11.30
C ALA A 88 8.03 6.41 11.44
N GLY A 89 7.36 7.52 11.72
CA GLY A 89 7.98 8.86 11.70
C GLY A 89 8.44 9.26 10.29
N GLY A 90 7.70 8.84 9.27
CA GLY A 90 7.86 9.21 7.87
C GLY A 90 7.23 10.56 7.54
N ASP A 91 7.13 10.86 6.26
CA ASP A 91 6.49 12.05 5.70
C ASP A 91 5.07 11.72 5.23
N VAL A 92 4.08 12.08 6.05
CA VAL A 92 2.66 11.77 5.77
C VAL A 92 2.14 12.53 4.55
N ALA A 93 2.64 13.73 4.27
CA ALA A 93 2.24 14.49 3.09
C ALA A 93 2.71 13.79 1.81
N LEU A 94 3.93 13.28 1.80
CA LEU A 94 4.45 12.46 0.71
C LEU A 94 3.64 11.17 0.54
N SER A 95 3.27 10.49 1.64
CA SER A 95 2.44 9.29 1.62
C SER A 95 1.09 9.54 0.94
N VAL A 96 0.35 10.57 1.37
CA VAL A 96 -0.94 10.95 0.78
C VAL A 96 -0.80 11.26 -0.71
N SER A 97 0.25 12.01 -1.09
CA SER A 97 0.51 12.36 -2.49
C SER A 97 0.82 11.12 -3.34
N LEU A 98 1.70 10.22 -2.86
CA LEU A 98 2.03 8.99 -3.58
C LEU A 98 0.81 8.10 -3.78
N THR A 99 -0.01 7.90 -2.75
CA THR A 99 -1.26 7.14 -2.85
C THR A 99 -2.20 7.78 -3.89
N ALA A 100 -2.33 9.10 -3.91
CA ALA A 100 -3.16 9.83 -4.88
C ALA A 100 -2.66 9.65 -6.31
N PHE A 101 -1.35 9.87 -6.54
CA PHE A 101 -0.75 9.74 -7.86
C PHE A 101 -0.78 8.31 -8.37
N SER A 102 -0.41 7.34 -7.51
CA SER A 102 -0.47 5.94 -7.88
C SER A 102 -1.91 5.52 -8.24
N SER A 103 -2.92 6.02 -7.54
CA SER A 103 -4.33 5.75 -7.87
C SER A 103 -4.73 6.24 -9.24
N VAL A 104 -4.25 7.42 -9.65
CA VAL A 104 -4.52 7.95 -11.00
C VAL A 104 -3.75 7.18 -12.06
N ILE A 105 -2.47 6.89 -11.82
CA ILE A 105 -1.61 6.25 -12.83
C ILE A 105 -1.99 4.78 -13.01
N THR A 106 -2.21 4.03 -11.92
CA THR A 106 -2.57 2.61 -11.99
C THR A 106 -3.95 2.36 -12.61
N LEU A 107 -4.83 3.36 -12.57
CA LEU A 107 -6.11 3.31 -13.28
C LEU A 107 -5.91 3.01 -14.78
N PHE A 108 -4.88 3.58 -15.36
CA PHE A 108 -4.54 3.37 -16.77
C PHE A 108 -3.51 2.25 -16.96
N THR A 109 -2.43 2.25 -16.19
CA THR A 109 -1.33 1.29 -16.39
C THR A 109 -1.71 -0.14 -15.99
N GLY A 110 -2.54 -0.31 -14.95
CA GLY A 110 -2.95 -1.62 -14.44
C GLY A 110 -3.58 -2.52 -15.51
N PRO A 111 -4.60 -2.07 -16.24
CA PRO A 111 -5.22 -2.87 -17.31
C PRO A 111 -4.24 -3.32 -18.39
N PHE A 112 -3.30 -2.45 -18.81
CA PHE A 112 -2.31 -2.80 -19.82
C PHE A 112 -1.26 -3.79 -19.31
N ILE A 113 -0.81 -3.64 -18.07
CA ILE A 113 0.13 -4.59 -17.46
C ILE A 113 -0.54 -5.95 -17.28
N MET A 114 -1.82 -5.97 -16.88
CA MET A 114 -2.57 -7.22 -16.74
C MET A 114 -2.78 -7.91 -18.10
N ASP A 115 -3.03 -7.17 -19.17
CA ASP A 115 -3.16 -7.71 -20.53
C ASP A 115 -1.84 -8.28 -21.04
N ALA A 116 -0.73 -7.56 -20.82
CA ALA A 116 0.61 -8.06 -21.12
C ALA A 116 0.92 -9.35 -20.34
N MET A 117 0.49 -9.42 -19.05
CA MET A 117 0.68 -10.58 -18.22
C MET A 117 -0.14 -11.79 -18.68
N ALA A 118 -1.40 -11.59 -19.08
CA ALA A 118 -2.21 -12.65 -19.64
C ALA A 118 -1.63 -13.16 -20.96
N SER A 119 -1.14 -12.27 -21.80
CA SER A 119 -0.44 -12.62 -23.04
C SER A 119 0.84 -13.44 -22.75
N TYR A 120 1.59 -13.09 -21.72
CA TYR A 120 2.78 -13.82 -21.26
C TYR A 120 2.45 -15.23 -20.79
N MET A 121 1.33 -15.41 -20.08
CA MET A 121 0.90 -16.71 -19.59
C MET A 121 0.24 -17.59 -20.66
N GLY A 122 -0.17 -17.02 -21.77
CA GLY A 122 -0.66 -17.73 -22.97
C GLY A 122 -1.84 -18.66 -22.68
N SER A 123 -1.79 -19.84 -23.27
CA SER A 123 -2.84 -20.88 -23.16
C SER A 123 -3.00 -21.49 -21.76
N ALA A 124 -2.13 -21.19 -20.81
CA ALA A 124 -2.26 -21.67 -19.42
C ALA A 124 -3.47 -21.05 -18.71
N ILE A 125 -4.03 -19.97 -19.27
CA ILE A 125 -5.19 -19.27 -18.72
C ILE A 125 -6.22 -19.07 -19.82
N ASN A 126 -7.37 -19.73 -19.68
CA ASN A 126 -8.56 -19.46 -20.50
C ASN A 126 -9.28 -18.17 -20.04
N VAL A 127 -8.54 -17.11 -19.68
CA VAL A 127 -9.12 -15.85 -19.23
C VAL A 127 -8.87 -14.82 -20.31
N HIS A 128 -9.95 -14.44 -21.00
CA HIS A 128 -9.91 -13.29 -21.90
C HIS A 128 -9.98 -12.02 -21.05
N LEU A 129 -8.92 -11.19 -21.10
CA LEU A 129 -8.86 -9.95 -20.32
C LEU A 129 -9.65 -8.85 -21.03
N PRO A 130 -10.79 -8.45 -20.49
CA PRO A 130 -11.55 -7.34 -21.06
C PRO A 130 -10.93 -6.01 -20.59
N VAL A 131 -9.82 -5.58 -21.20
CA VAL A 131 -9.11 -4.33 -20.86
C VAL A 131 -10.07 -3.13 -20.78
N GLY A 132 -11.01 -3.05 -21.71
CA GLY A 132 -12.04 -2.00 -21.70
C GLY A 132 -12.90 -2.02 -20.45
N ASN A 133 -13.35 -3.20 -20.00
CA ASN A 133 -14.16 -3.34 -18.79
C ASN A 133 -13.33 -3.02 -17.54
N LEU A 134 -12.05 -3.41 -17.50
CA LEU A 134 -11.13 -3.05 -16.42
C LEU A 134 -10.97 -1.53 -16.31
N LEU A 135 -10.79 -0.83 -17.44
CA LEU A 135 -10.71 0.62 -17.46
C LEU A 135 -11.99 1.28 -16.98
N VAL A 136 -13.15 0.86 -17.51
CA VAL A 136 -14.45 1.39 -17.10
C VAL A 136 -14.70 1.15 -15.62
N GLN A 137 -14.42 -0.06 -15.12
CA GLN A 137 -14.60 -0.37 -13.71
C GLN A 137 -13.70 0.47 -12.82
N ASN A 138 -12.43 0.63 -13.16
CA ASN A 138 -11.49 1.47 -12.43
C ASN A 138 -11.97 2.94 -12.42
N ILE A 139 -12.47 3.45 -13.53
CA ILE A 139 -13.03 4.81 -13.59
C ILE A 139 -14.23 4.94 -12.66
N VAL A 140 -15.21 4.03 -12.77
CA VAL A 140 -16.46 4.11 -12.02
C VAL A 140 -16.26 3.89 -10.52
N LEU A 141 -15.47 2.89 -10.14
CA LEU A 141 -15.33 2.49 -8.73
C LEU A 141 -14.21 3.22 -7.98
N MET A 142 -13.27 3.83 -8.71
CA MET A 142 -12.14 4.53 -8.10
C MET A 142 -12.14 6.03 -8.46
N ALA A 143 -12.00 6.38 -9.75
CA ALA A 143 -11.83 7.77 -10.14
C ALA A 143 -13.04 8.61 -9.75
N VAL A 144 -14.25 8.15 -10.03
CA VAL A 144 -15.49 8.90 -9.72
C VAL A 144 -15.64 9.16 -8.23
N PRO A 145 -15.55 8.19 -7.31
CA PRO A 145 -15.62 8.45 -5.87
C PRO A 145 -14.50 9.35 -5.36
N ILE A 146 -13.27 9.17 -5.85
CA ILE A 146 -12.13 10.04 -5.48
C ILE A 146 -12.41 11.49 -5.91
N ILE A 147 -12.86 11.71 -7.15
CA ILE A 147 -13.18 13.05 -7.65
C ILE A 147 -14.31 13.68 -6.84
N ILE A 148 -15.38 12.94 -6.55
CA ILE A 148 -16.50 13.44 -5.73
C ILE A 148 -15.98 13.81 -4.33
N GLY A 149 -15.16 12.97 -3.70
CA GLY A 149 -14.55 13.24 -2.39
C GLY A 149 -13.66 14.48 -2.42
N LEU A 150 -12.82 14.63 -3.44
CA LEU A 150 -11.98 15.81 -3.65
C LEU A 150 -12.82 17.08 -3.86
N CYS A 151 -13.89 17.01 -4.64
CA CYS A 151 -14.82 18.14 -4.81
C CYS A 151 -15.42 18.56 -3.46
N VAL A 152 -15.87 17.59 -2.64
CA VAL A 152 -16.36 17.89 -1.29
C VAL A 152 -15.27 18.50 -0.42
N SER A 153 -14.03 18.01 -0.52
CA SER A 153 -12.87 18.56 0.22
C SER A 153 -12.58 20.01 -0.14
N VAL A 154 -12.70 20.36 -1.43
CA VAL A 154 -12.44 21.72 -1.93
C VAL A 154 -13.58 22.68 -1.61
N TYR A 155 -14.83 22.28 -1.94
CA TYR A 155 -15.98 23.18 -1.82
C TYR A 155 -16.61 23.22 -0.42
N ARG A 156 -16.46 22.15 0.37
CA ARG A 156 -17.05 22.01 1.72
C ARG A 156 -16.04 21.41 2.73
N PRO A 157 -14.92 22.10 3.02
CA PRO A 157 -13.81 21.52 3.80
C PRO A 157 -14.23 21.07 5.21
N ASN A 158 -15.18 21.76 5.85
CA ASN A 158 -15.68 21.35 7.16
C ASN A 158 -16.51 20.06 7.12
N ALA A 159 -17.31 19.88 6.06
CA ALA A 159 -18.05 18.64 5.84
C ALA A 159 -17.10 17.49 5.50
N ALA A 160 -16.14 17.72 4.61
CA ALA A 160 -15.11 16.75 4.26
C ALA A 160 -14.36 16.25 5.50
N LYS A 161 -13.91 17.15 6.37
CA LYS A 161 -13.21 16.81 7.62
C LYS A 161 -14.05 15.95 8.56
N ARG A 162 -15.34 16.23 8.69
CA ARG A 162 -16.26 15.41 9.52
C ARG A 162 -16.49 14.04 8.91
N MET A 163 -16.78 13.96 7.61
CA MET A 163 -17.00 12.71 6.89
C MET A 163 -15.76 11.83 6.91
N HIS A 164 -14.58 12.38 6.57
CA HIS A 164 -13.30 11.69 6.65
C HIS A 164 -13.04 11.16 8.07
N GLY A 165 -13.33 11.95 9.11
CA GLY A 165 -13.17 11.52 10.51
C GLY A 165 -14.04 10.29 10.88
N VAL A 166 -15.22 10.12 10.28
CA VAL A 166 -16.08 8.94 10.45
C VAL A 166 -15.57 7.77 9.60
N LEU A 167 -15.36 7.99 8.30
CA LEU A 167 -14.96 6.96 7.35
C LEU A 167 -13.59 6.36 7.72
N LYS A 168 -12.63 7.17 8.15
CA LYS A 168 -11.33 6.71 8.64
C LYS A 168 -11.45 5.71 9.79
N ARG A 169 -12.44 5.87 10.68
CA ARG A 169 -12.69 4.92 11.79
C ARG A 169 -13.34 3.64 11.29
N LEU A 170 -14.15 3.73 10.24
CA LEU A 170 -14.84 2.60 9.62
C LEU A 170 -13.95 1.83 8.65
N ALA A 171 -12.92 2.44 8.09
CA ALA A 171 -12.07 1.83 7.07
C ALA A 171 -11.49 0.48 7.53
N PHE A 172 -10.91 0.41 8.72
CA PHE A 172 -10.34 -0.83 9.24
C PHE A 172 -11.41 -1.92 9.52
N PRO A 173 -12.53 -1.64 10.21
CA PRO A 173 -13.64 -2.59 10.34
C PRO A 173 -14.21 -3.07 8.99
N LEU A 174 -14.34 -2.18 8.01
CA LEU A 174 -14.83 -2.53 6.68
C LEU A 174 -13.86 -3.45 5.93
N LEU A 175 -12.55 -3.21 6.05
CA LEU A 175 -11.53 -4.09 5.48
C LEU A 175 -11.51 -5.46 6.16
N ILE A 176 -11.67 -5.52 7.49
CA ILE A 176 -11.80 -6.80 8.22
C ILE A 176 -13.06 -7.53 7.77
N LEU A 177 -14.19 -6.84 7.66
CA LEU A 177 -15.44 -7.44 7.18
C LEU A 177 -15.24 -8.02 5.77
N LEU A 178 -14.66 -7.25 4.87
CA LEU A 178 -14.36 -7.68 3.51
C LEU A 178 -13.49 -8.95 3.50
N ALA A 179 -12.36 -8.90 4.19
CA ALA A 179 -11.44 -10.03 4.28
C ALA A 179 -12.10 -11.26 4.92
N SER A 180 -12.93 -11.07 5.96
CA SER A 180 -13.63 -12.15 6.64
C SER A 180 -14.67 -12.84 5.75
N VAL A 181 -15.45 -12.08 4.97
CA VAL A 181 -16.42 -12.64 4.04
C VAL A 181 -15.73 -13.55 3.02
N PHE A 182 -14.65 -13.07 2.39
CA PHE A 182 -13.90 -13.87 1.45
C PHE A 182 -13.18 -15.07 2.09
N PHE A 183 -12.64 -14.88 3.29
CA PHE A 183 -11.99 -15.97 4.04
C PHE A 183 -12.96 -17.10 4.34
N ILE A 184 -14.17 -16.77 4.82
CA ILE A 184 -15.19 -17.79 5.14
C ILE A 184 -15.63 -18.55 3.87
N GLN A 185 -15.78 -17.85 2.74
CA GLN A 185 -16.21 -18.46 1.49
C GLN A 185 -15.14 -19.35 0.85
N ASN A 186 -13.88 -19.01 0.99
CA ASN A 186 -12.75 -19.67 0.34
C ASN A 186 -11.77 -20.31 1.35
N ARG A 187 -12.23 -20.63 2.56
CA ARG A 187 -11.37 -21.05 3.68
C ARG A 187 -10.51 -22.27 3.36
N GLU A 188 -11.07 -23.24 2.66
CA GLU A 188 -10.38 -24.50 2.33
C GLU A 188 -9.20 -24.20 1.40
N THR A 189 -9.45 -23.52 0.30
CA THR A 189 -8.41 -23.11 -0.66
C THR A 189 -7.37 -22.18 -0.02
N ILE A 190 -7.82 -21.22 0.84
CA ILE A 190 -6.90 -20.32 1.52
C ILE A 190 -5.98 -21.09 2.46
N VAL A 191 -6.50 -22.02 3.25
CA VAL A 191 -5.70 -22.81 4.22
C VAL A 191 -4.73 -23.73 3.48
N GLU A 192 -5.16 -24.37 2.40
CA GLU A 192 -4.34 -25.26 1.58
C GLU A 192 -3.20 -24.50 0.89
N GLU A 193 -3.50 -23.36 0.27
CA GLU A 193 -2.54 -22.59 -0.50
C GLU A 193 -1.72 -21.61 0.35
N PHE A 194 -2.12 -21.36 1.60
CA PHE A 194 -1.46 -20.36 2.46
C PHE A 194 0.05 -20.59 2.63
N PRO A 195 0.57 -21.82 2.79
CA PRO A 195 2.02 -22.00 2.94
C PRO A 195 2.81 -21.48 1.74
N LYS A 196 2.33 -21.74 0.52
CA LYS A 196 2.97 -21.30 -0.72
C LYS A 196 2.73 -19.84 -1.02
N LEU A 197 1.46 -19.38 -0.93
CA LEU A 197 1.09 -18.00 -1.18
C LEU A 197 1.60 -17.05 -0.10
N GLY A 198 1.52 -17.44 1.17
CA GLY A 198 2.02 -16.65 2.28
C GLY A 198 3.53 -16.41 2.18
N MET A 199 4.30 -17.42 1.78
CA MET A 199 5.73 -17.29 1.57
C MET A 199 6.04 -16.41 0.36
N SER A 200 5.43 -16.67 -0.80
CA SER A 200 5.66 -15.89 -2.02
C SER A 200 5.27 -14.43 -1.84
N ILE A 201 4.13 -14.15 -1.20
CA ILE A 201 3.65 -12.80 -0.92
C ILE A 201 4.54 -12.09 0.10
N THR A 202 5.02 -12.80 1.12
CA THR A 202 5.98 -12.21 2.07
C THR A 202 7.27 -11.80 1.38
N VAL A 203 7.80 -12.65 0.50
CA VAL A 203 8.99 -12.34 -0.31
C VAL A 203 8.71 -11.15 -1.23
N LEU A 204 7.55 -11.11 -1.88
CA LEU A 204 7.12 -9.98 -2.70
C LEU A 204 7.15 -8.67 -1.90
N ILE A 205 6.53 -8.63 -0.72
CA ILE A 205 6.50 -7.45 0.14
C ILE A 205 7.92 -7.02 0.55
N LEU A 206 8.76 -7.96 1.00
CA LEU A 206 10.13 -7.68 1.43
C LEU A 206 11.01 -7.15 0.29
N LEU A 207 10.94 -7.75 -0.91
CA LEU A 207 11.67 -7.28 -2.08
C LEU A 207 11.16 -5.91 -2.55
N SER A 208 9.86 -5.67 -2.46
CA SER A 208 9.25 -4.37 -2.77
C SER A 208 9.74 -3.28 -1.80
N MET A 209 9.76 -3.57 -0.49
CA MET A 209 10.33 -2.67 0.51
C MET A 209 11.82 -2.43 0.28
N LEU A 210 12.58 -3.47 -0.12
CA LEU A 210 14.00 -3.33 -0.46
C LEU A 210 14.20 -2.43 -1.67
N SER A 211 13.37 -2.56 -2.71
CA SER A 211 13.40 -1.65 -3.87
C SER A 211 13.18 -0.18 -3.44
N GLY A 212 12.26 0.06 -2.50
CA GLY A 212 12.04 1.38 -1.91
C GLY A 212 13.26 1.93 -1.16
N ILE A 213 13.97 1.08 -0.43
CA ILE A 213 15.24 1.45 0.23
C ILE A 213 16.28 1.82 -0.81
N LEU A 214 16.45 0.99 -1.85
CA LEU A 214 17.46 1.19 -2.91
C LEU A 214 17.17 2.47 -3.71
N LEU A 215 15.93 2.68 -4.15
CA LEU A 215 15.52 3.89 -4.88
C LEU A 215 15.75 5.15 -4.04
N SER A 216 15.38 5.12 -2.78
CA SER A 216 15.60 6.23 -1.85
C SER A 216 17.09 6.52 -1.64
N TRP A 217 17.91 5.49 -1.57
CA TRP A 217 19.36 5.62 -1.44
C TRP A 217 20.00 6.20 -2.70
N VAL A 218 19.64 5.68 -3.88
CA VAL A 218 20.13 6.18 -5.18
C VAL A 218 19.77 7.66 -5.37
N MET A 219 18.55 8.04 -4.99
CA MET A 219 18.07 9.43 -5.10
C MET A 219 18.47 10.31 -3.92
N ARG A 220 19.27 9.81 -2.97
CA ARG A 220 19.77 10.52 -1.79
C ARG A 220 18.67 11.19 -0.96
N LEU A 221 17.59 10.50 -0.77
CA LEU A 221 16.43 11.00 -0.04
C LEU A 221 16.66 10.98 1.48
N SER A 222 15.91 11.83 2.18
CA SER A 222 15.95 11.87 3.65
C SER A 222 15.39 10.58 4.26
N HIS A 223 15.76 10.27 5.50
CA HIS A 223 15.23 9.11 6.21
C HIS A 223 13.71 9.12 6.40
N LYS A 224 13.08 10.30 6.45
CA LYS A 224 11.62 10.41 6.52
C LYS A 224 10.95 10.01 5.21
N GLU A 225 11.47 10.52 4.09
CA GLU A 225 11.01 10.17 2.75
C GLU A 225 11.23 8.68 2.46
N GLN A 226 12.42 8.15 2.79
CA GLN A 226 12.74 6.73 2.63
C GLN A 226 11.72 5.83 3.35
N ARG A 227 11.40 6.12 4.63
CA ARG A 227 10.42 5.33 5.40
C ARG A 227 9.06 5.35 4.74
N THR A 228 8.63 6.51 4.27
CA THR A 228 7.37 6.66 3.55
C THR A 228 7.36 5.83 2.27
N ILE A 229 8.38 5.95 1.43
CA ILE A 229 8.49 5.22 0.16
C ILE A 229 8.49 3.71 0.39
N VAL A 230 9.25 3.23 1.38
CA VAL A 230 9.29 1.81 1.75
C VAL A 230 7.91 1.28 2.15
N ILE A 231 7.16 2.07 2.92
CA ILE A 231 5.80 1.71 3.35
C ILE A 231 4.83 1.77 2.18
N GLU A 232 4.89 2.80 1.34
CA GLU A 232 4.01 2.96 0.18
C GLU A 232 4.16 1.81 -0.83
N ILE A 233 5.39 1.39 -1.12
CA ILE A 233 5.63 0.28 -2.05
C ILE A 233 5.24 -1.06 -1.41
N GLY A 234 5.41 -1.21 -0.09
CA GLY A 234 5.04 -2.43 0.65
C GLY A 234 3.55 -2.56 0.97
N MET A 235 2.75 -1.50 0.81
CA MET A 235 1.34 -1.47 1.20
C MET A 235 0.44 -1.12 0.03
N GLN A 236 -0.18 -2.12 -0.56
CA GLN A 236 -1.06 -1.96 -1.71
C GLN A 236 -2.55 -2.02 -1.35
N ASN A 237 -3.40 -1.55 -2.25
CA ASN A 237 -4.86 -1.56 -2.07
C ASN A 237 -5.47 -2.93 -2.34
N ALA A 238 -5.38 -3.82 -1.34
CA ALA A 238 -5.93 -5.16 -1.44
C ALA A 238 -7.45 -5.16 -1.69
N ALA A 239 -8.20 -4.19 -1.13
CA ALA A 239 -9.65 -4.11 -1.35
C ALA A 239 -9.99 -3.91 -2.83
N GLN A 240 -9.20 -3.11 -3.55
CA GLN A 240 -9.35 -2.93 -4.98
C GLN A 240 -9.05 -4.22 -5.74
N ALA A 241 -7.94 -4.89 -5.45
CA ALA A 241 -7.56 -6.12 -6.13
C ALA A 241 -8.64 -7.21 -5.91
N ILE A 242 -9.15 -7.39 -4.69
CA ILE A 242 -10.26 -8.28 -4.37
C ILE A 242 -11.49 -7.92 -5.20
N THR A 243 -11.87 -6.64 -5.24
CA THR A 243 -13.05 -6.17 -5.96
C THR A 243 -12.96 -6.43 -7.46
N ILE A 244 -11.80 -6.18 -8.08
CA ILE A 244 -11.60 -6.38 -9.51
C ILE A 244 -11.63 -7.88 -9.83
N ALA A 245 -10.97 -8.72 -9.02
CA ALA A 245 -10.95 -10.17 -9.20
C ALA A 245 -12.35 -10.78 -9.15
N SER A 246 -13.15 -10.38 -8.15
CA SER A 246 -14.49 -10.94 -7.91
C SER A 246 -15.60 -10.27 -8.72
N SER A 247 -15.29 -9.17 -9.42
CA SER A 247 -16.29 -8.44 -10.21
C SER A 247 -16.80 -9.24 -11.39
N PRO A 248 -18.13 -9.45 -11.52
CA PRO A 248 -18.72 -10.11 -12.69
C PRO A 248 -18.54 -9.32 -14.00
N PHE A 249 -18.17 -8.04 -13.91
CA PHE A 249 -17.91 -7.21 -15.06
C PHE A 249 -16.49 -7.36 -15.61
N VAL A 250 -15.59 -8.02 -14.82
CA VAL A 250 -14.17 -8.17 -15.18
C VAL A 250 -13.77 -9.64 -15.16
N PHE A 251 -13.32 -10.16 -14.01
CA PHE A 251 -12.79 -11.52 -13.92
C PHE A 251 -13.81 -12.54 -13.42
N ASN A 252 -14.76 -12.10 -12.59
CA ASN A 252 -15.74 -12.98 -11.94
C ASN A 252 -15.11 -14.25 -11.33
N ASN A 253 -13.97 -14.06 -10.67
CA ASN A 253 -13.15 -15.17 -10.17
C ASN A 253 -12.71 -14.90 -8.72
N ASP A 254 -13.42 -15.50 -7.77
CA ASP A 254 -13.11 -15.35 -6.34
C ASP A 254 -11.77 -16.02 -5.95
N ILE A 255 -11.34 -17.05 -6.67
CA ILE A 255 -10.03 -17.72 -6.44
C ILE A 255 -8.89 -16.74 -6.74
N MET A 256 -9.01 -15.94 -7.80
CA MET A 256 -8.05 -14.89 -8.13
C MET A 256 -7.94 -13.79 -7.04
N ALA A 257 -8.95 -13.64 -6.17
CA ALA A 257 -8.92 -12.68 -5.06
C ALA A 257 -8.07 -13.19 -3.87
N ILE A 258 -7.83 -14.49 -3.76
CA ILE A 258 -7.13 -15.10 -2.61
C ILE A 258 -5.74 -14.49 -2.36
N PRO A 259 -4.86 -14.30 -3.36
CA PRO A 259 -3.58 -13.63 -3.14
C PRO A 259 -3.70 -12.23 -2.54
N ALA A 260 -4.72 -11.45 -2.92
CA ALA A 260 -4.94 -10.13 -2.36
C ALA A 260 -5.38 -10.17 -0.88
N ILE A 261 -6.13 -11.20 -0.48
CA ILE A 261 -6.51 -11.44 0.91
C ILE A 261 -5.28 -11.81 1.74
N VAL A 262 -4.46 -12.73 1.23
CA VAL A 262 -3.19 -13.12 1.89
C VAL A 262 -2.25 -11.92 1.97
N TYR A 263 -2.16 -11.11 0.91
CA TYR A 263 -1.37 -9.88 0.91
C TYR A 263 -1.85 -8.91 2.00
N ALA A 264 -3.16 -8.69 2.13
CA ALA A 264 -3.73 -7.82 3.16
C ALA A 264 -3.34 -8.25 4.58
N LEU A 265 -3.24 -9.56 4.84
CA LEU A 265 -2.78 -10.08 6.12
C LEU A 265 -1.27 -9.87 6.30
N MET A 266 -0.47 -10.32 5.32
CA MET A 266 0.98 -10.33 5.40
C MET A 266 1.59 -8.92 5.41
N MET A 267 1.03 -7.97 4.63
CA MET A 267 1.53 -6.60 4.61
C MET A 267 1.44 -5.92 5.99
N ASN A 268 0.35 -6.18 6.75
CA ASN A 268 0.21 -5.63 8.09
C ASN A 268 1.26 -6.22 9.04
N VAL A 269 1.50 -7.55 9.00
CA VAL A 269 2.51 -8.21 9.83
C VAL A 269 3.91 -7.68 9.54
N VAL A 270 4.28 -7.63 8.26
CA VAL A 270 5.60 -7.16 7.81
C VAL A 270 5.82 -5.69 8.14
N LEU A 271 4.85 -4.83 7.85
CA LEU A 271 4.98 -3.39 8.09
C LEU A 271 4.92 -3.02 9.57
N LEU A 272 4.10 -3.69 10.39
CA LEU A 272 4.15 -3.51 11.85
C LEU A 272 5.50 -3.92 12.42
N THR A 273 6.08 -5.01 11.92
CA THR A 273 7.45 -5.44 12.29
C THR A 273 8.47 -4.36 11.89
N TYR A 274 8.37 -3.83 10.68
CA TYR A 274 9.24 -2.73 10.20
C TYR A 274 9.14 -1.48 11.08
N VAL A 275 7.93 -1.03 11.40
CA VAL A 275 7.67 0.10 12.33
C VAL A 275 8.25 -0.19 13.71
N GLY A 276 8.05 -1.40 14.24
CA GLY A 276 8.61 -1.83 15.52
C GLY A 276 10.15 -1.75 15.55
N ILE A 277 10.82 -2.20 14.48
CA ILE A 277 12.28 -2.10 14.34
C ILE A 277 12.75 -0.63 14.32
N ILE A 278 12.03 0.24 13.62
CA ILE A 278 12.33 1.68 13.60
C ILE A 278 12.22 2.27 15.00
N HIS A 279 11.12 2.02 15.72
CA HIS A 279 10.92 2.53 17.07
C HIS A 279 11.99 2.02 18.04
N TYR A 280 12.34 0.74 17.97
CA TYR A 280 13.41 0.17 18.81
C TYR A 280 14.75 0.87 18.57
N ARG A 281 15.12 1.11 17.31
CA ARG A 281 16.37 1.81 16.95
C ARG A 281 16.37 3.27 17.43
N PHE A 282 15.22 3.96 17.38
CA PHE A 282 15.06 5.33 17.88
C PHE A 282 15.22 5.40 19.39
N ASN A 283 14.55 4.52 20.14
CA ASN A 283 14.65 4.48 21.58
C ASN A 283 16.07 4.17 22.05
N LYS A 284 16.75 3.23 21.39
CA LYS A 284 18.15 2.88 21.70
C LYS A 284 19.12 4.05 21.46
N LYS A 285 18.89 4.87 20.40
CA LYS A 285 19.67 6.11 20.16
C LYS A 285 19.40 7.16 21.23
N ASN A 286 18.16 7.36 21.63
CA ASN A 286 17.79 8.32 22.67
C ASN A 286 18.35 7.94 24.05
N ILE A 287 18.33 6.66 24.41
CA ILE A 287 18.91 6.17 25.67
C ILE A 287 20.43 6.37 25.67
N LYS A 288 21.12 6.01 24.57
CA LYS A 288 22.57 6.26 24.43
C LYS A 288 22.92 7.75 24.46
N GLY A 289 22.14 8.59 23.78
CA GLY A 289 22.34 10.05 23.79
C GLY A 289 22.15 10.65 25.19
N LYS A 290 21.12 10.22 25.94
CA LYS A 290 20.91 10.66 27.34
C LYS A 290 22.04 10.18 28.26
N ALA A 291 22.50 8.94 28.10
CA ALA A 291 23.60 8.39 28.89
C ALA A 291 24.93 9.18 28.64
N VAL A 292 25.22 9.51 27.39
CA VAL A 292 26.40 10.31 27.04
C VAL A 292 26.28 11.73 27.62
N LEU A 293 25.10 12.36 27.52
CA LEU A 293 24.86 13.70 28.10
C LEU A 293 25.00 13.70 29.62
N LEU A 294 24.46 12.70 30.31
CA LEU A 294 24.61 12.53 31.76
C LEU A 294 26.10 12.31 32.14
N TRP A 295 26.81 11.51 31.34
CA TRP A 295 28.26 11.29 31.58
C TRP A 295 29.08 12.57 31.39
N ILE A 296 28.80 13.36 30.33
CA ILE A 296 29.43 14.67 30.11
C ILE A 296 29.11 15.65 31.25
N GLN A 297 27.84 15.74 31.69
CA GLN A 297 27.47 16.57 32.84
C GLN A 297 28.20 16.15 34.12
N TYR A 298 28.25 14.83 34.40
CA TYR A 298 29.00 14.31 35.55
C TYR A 298 30.48 14.64 35.47
N PHE A 299 31.08 14.47 34.29
CA PHE A 299 32.49 14.76 34.04
C PHE A 299 32.79 16.26 34.22
N CYS A 300 31.97 17.17 33.66
CA CYS A 300 32.13 18.60 33.87
C CYS A 300 31.98 19.03 35.35
N LEU A 301 31.05 18.43 36.08
CA LEU A 301 30.86 18.68 37.49
C LEU A 301 32.05 18.17 38.32
N SER A 302 32.67 17.06 37.95
CA SER A 302 33.86 16.50 38.62
C SER A 302 35.10 17.38 38.41
N LEU A 303 35.28 17.94 37.20
CA LEU A 303 36.35 18.90 36.91
C LEU A 303 36.19 20.22 37.69
N ARG A 304 34.95 20.72 37.82
CA ARG A 304 34.66 21.95 38.59
C ARG A 304 34.91 21.81 40.10
N LYS A 305 34.80 20.59 40.62
CA LYS A 305 35.17 20.32 42.03
C LYS A 305 36.69 20.23 42.22
N ARG A 306 37.47 19.80 41.22
CA ARG A 306 38.95 19.75 41.30
C ARG A 306 39.64 21.12 41.16
N THR A 307 38.98 22.10 40.58
CA THR A 307 39.53 23.46 40.44
C THR A 307 39.17 24.38 41.65
N LYS A 308 38.45 23.90 42.66
CA LYS A 308 38.08 24.66 43.86
C LYS A 308 38.83 24.15 45.13
N ASN A 309 39.71 23.17 45.01
CA ASN A 309 40.70 22.75 45.99
C ASN A 309 42.11 23.06 45.46
#